data_70882ac8264fb4bb91d8cfd8ae2dd214
#
_entry.id   70882ac8264fb4bb91d8cfd8ae2dd214
#
_cell.length_a   1.000
_cell.length_b   1.000
_cell.length_c   1.000
_cell.angle_alpha   90.00
_cell.angle_beta   90.00
_cell.angle_gamma   90.00
#
_symmetry.space_group_name_H-M   'P 1'
#
loop_
_entity.id
_entity.type
_entity.pdbx_description
1 polymer ?
#
loop_
_entity_poly.entity_id
_entity_poly.type
_entity_poly.pdbx_seq_one_letter_code
_entity_poly.pdbx_strand_id
1 'polypeptide(L)'
;MILPAQMGSKAYEDMMSEIEKYMNIQYAEQIKIFTDKEKERKEREIREKLRVQRILSDRREEASDRRIENEWELGPNCPEEGLKAHALLDWLVDQNDVDARSPQETARLMELKELLTELQSQENELEYGTDEYDEVTERIDEVEDEISDLEDKIDVYNIIPTGSYYNMTEFEVIDAGIDDRRYAVGDEDEVQRSCYDRVDNLIDDIGYDGFNKSFAISHIDSEKVAERAEDFWSDDVYSNPEVYLDENQRELSDRQEKEIEVLEYRISKTETEIENLEEIKDEENEEQIDEKIEELQDYITEMQDEIESIKDDPDGDFPDDLIQEKIDELVDDARSDPEHFINEYGLDWEDFIDKDEFIDAVIDADGYGHTLNGYDGSADEIQVQGTFYWVMRID
;
A
#
# COMPACT_ATOMS: atom_id res chain seq x y z
N MET A 1 -1.69 -51.56 20.46
CA MET A 1 -1.41 -51.65 19.02
C MET A 1 -0.40 -52.77 18.81
N ILE A 2 -0.81 -53.86 18.16
CA ILE A 2 0.08 -55.04 17.93
C ILE A 2 0.97 -54.63 16.73
N LEU A 3 2.28 -54.73 16.89
CA LEU A 3 3.23 -54.39 15.83
C LEU A 3 3.09 -55.42 14.66
N PRO A 4 3.25 -54.96 13.40
CA PRO A 4 3.07 -55.84 12.20
C PRO A 4 3.90 -57.14 12.23
N ALA A 5 5.06 -57.11 12.88
CA ALA A 5 5.94 -58.28 13.03
C ALA A 5 5.38 -59.41 13.93
N GLN A 6 4.25 -59.21 14.61
CA GLN A 6 3.61 -60.16 15.47
C GLN A 6 2.35 -60.80 14.88
N MET A 7 1.96 -60.37 13.65
CA MET A 7 0.82 -60.91 12.93
C MET A 7 1.25 -62.06 12.06
N GLY A 8 0.48 -63.16 11.99
CA GLY A 8 0.66 -64.23 10.99
C GLY A 8 0.40 -63.67 9.59
N SER A 9 1.06 -64.21 8.58
CA SER A 9 1.01 -63.74 7.17
C SER A 9 -0.41 -63.47 6.67
N LYS A 10 -1.36 -64.32 6.96
CA LYS A 10 -2.76 -64.17 6.53
C LYS A 10 -3.48 -63.00 7.22
N ALA A 11 -3.26 -62.80 8.50
CA ALA A 11 -3.86 -61.67 9.24
C ALA A 11 -3.30 -60.34 8.82
N TYR A 12 -2.05 -60.28 8.36
CA TYR A 12 -1.44 -59.10 7.78
C TYR A 12 -2.03 -58.78 6.40
N GLU A 13 -2.20 -59.79 5.53
CA GLU A 13 -2.83 -59.66 4.20
C GLU A 13 -4.30 -59.21 4.31
N ASP A 14 -5.07 -59.76 5.24
CA ASP A 14 -6.46 -59.39 5.49
C ASP A 14 -6.55 -57.92 5.99
N MET A 15 -5.66 -57.48 6.89
CA MET A 15 -5.60 -56.12 7.36
C MET A 15 -5.19 -55.13 6.25
N MET A 16 -4.21 -55.47 5.42
CA MET A 16 -3.79 -54.62 4.33
C MET A 16 -4.89 -54.47 3.26
N SER A 17 -5.65 -55.54 2.98
CA SER A 17 -6.81 -55.51 2.10
C SER A 17 -7.95 -54.63 2.60
N GLU A 18 -8.20 -54.63 3.93
CA GLU A 18 -9.17 -53.71 4.58
C GLU A 18 -8.71 -52.25 4.51
N ILE A 19 -7.44 -51.98 4.76
CA ILE A 19 -6.85 -50.64 4.69
C ILE A 19 -6.96 -50.10 3.23
N GLU A 20 -6.60 -50.91 2.26
CA GLU A 20 -6.69 -50.55 0.83
C GLU A 20 -8.13 -50.24 0.41
N LYS A 21 -9.09 -51.07 0.86
CA LYS A 21 -10.52 -50.82 0.62
C LYS A 21 -11.01 -49.52 1.28
N TYR A 22 -10.58 -49.24 2.48
CA TYR A 22 -10.92 -47.98 3.18
C TYR A 22 -10.32 -46.77 2.49
N MET A 23 -9.04 -46.85 2.08
CA MET A 23 -8.35 -45.81 1.34
C MET A 23 -9.03 -45.52 -0.02
N ASN A 24 -9.44 -46.53 -0.73
CA ASN A 24 -10.15 -46.39 -2.00
C ASN A 24 -11.52 -45.73 -1.87
N ILE A 25 -12.26 -46.02 -0.78
CA ILE A 25 -13.53 -45.35 -0.47
C ILE A 25 -13.29 -43.85 -0.14
N GLN A 26 -12.32 -43.55 0.68
CA GLN A 26 -11.97 -42.17 1.03
C GLN A 26 -11.50 -41.38 -0.22
N TYR A 27 -10.72 -42.00 -1.08
CA TYR A 27 -10.26 -41.36 -2.30
C TYR A 27 -11.41 -41.09 -3.28
N ALA A 28 -12.35 -42.02 -3.41
CA ALA A 28 -13.56 -41.87 -4.25
C ALA A 28 -14.46 -40.72 -3.70
N GLU A 29 -14.61 -40.60 -2.37
CA GLU A 29 -15.36 -39.52 -1.77
C GLU A 29 -14.69 -38.15 -2.01
N GLN A 30 -13.36 -38.06 -1.88
CA GLN A 30 -12.61 -36.81 -2.15
C GLN A 30 -12.73 -36.41 -3.63
N ILE A 31 -12.63 -37.35 -4.57
CA ILE A 31 -12.83 -37.06 -5.98
C ILE A 31 -14.24 -36.52 -6.25
N LYS A 32 -15.27 -37.14 -5.65
CA LYS A 32 -16.65 -36.67 -5.78
C LYS A 32 -16.83 -35.25 -5.28
N ILE A 33 -16.29 -34.91 -4.09
CA ILE A 33 -16.35 -33.55 -3.52
C ILE A 33 -15.65 -32.57 -4.44
N PHE A 34 -14.49 -32.94 -5.00
CA PHE A 34 -13.75 -32.09 -5.94
C PHE A 34 -14.55 -31.82 -7.22
N THR A 35 -15.15 -32.89 -7.80
CA THR A 35 -15.95 -32.81 -9.04
C THR A 35 -17.21 -31.95 -8.81
N ASP A 36 -17.88 -32.13 -7.68
CA ASP A 36 -19.07 -31.34 -7.32
C ASP A 36 -18.72 -29.84 -7.14
N LYS A 37 -17.60 -29.52 -6.47
CA LYS A 37 -17.10 -28.14 -6.33
C LYS A 37 -16.73 -27.52 -7.68
N GLU A 38 -16.10 -28.27 -8.56
CA GLU A 38 -15.75 -27.77 -9.90
C GLU A 38 -17.00 -27.51 -10.75
N LYS A 39 -18.02 -28.37 -10.63
CA LYS A 39 -19.31 -28.14 -11.28
C LYS A 39 -20.02 -26.90 -10.74
N GLU A 40 -20.03 -26.70 -9.43
CA GLU A 40 -20.60 -25.49 -8.80
C GLU A 40 -19.85 -24.21 -9.19
N ARG A 41 -18.52 -24.30 -9.38
CA ARG A 41 -17.72 -23.18 -9.89
C ARG A 41 -18.11 -22.82 -11.31
N LYS A 42 -18.19 -23.81 -12.21
CA LYS A 42 -18.61 -23.60 -13.61
C LYS A 42 -20.04 -23.06 -13.70
N GLU A 43 -20.97 -23.56 -12.87
CA GLU A 43 -22.34 -23.05 -12.83
C GLU A 43 -22.43 -21.61 -12.32
N ARG A 44 -21.53 -21.18 -11.41
CA ARG A 44 -21.39 -19.77 -10.99
C ARG A 44 -20.85 -18.91 -12.11
N GLU A 45 -19.80 -19.35 -12.77
CA GLU A 45 -19.18 -18.68 -13.91
C GLU A 45 -20.17 -18.45 -15.06
N ILE A 46 -20.99 -19.47 -15.38
CA ILE A 46 -22.04 -19.35 -16.40
C ILE A 46 -23.13 -18.35 -15.96
N ARG A 47 -23.54 -18.40 -14.71
CA ARG A 47 -24.56 -17.45 -14.18
C ARG A 47 -24.04 -16.02 -14.22
N GLU A 48 -22.77 -15.80 -13.89
CA GLU A 48 -22.16 -14.48 -13.94
C GLU A 48 -22.06 -13.96 -15.38
N LYS A 49 -21.61 -14.80 -16.33
CA LYS A 49 -21.61 -14.44 -17.75
C LYS A 49 -23.00 -14.08 -18.28
N LEU A 50 -24.03 -14.84 -17.91
CA LEU A 50 -25.41 -14.53 -18.29
C LEU A 50 -25.92 -13.24 -17.65
N ARG A 51 -25.50 -12.94 -16.41
CA ARG A 51 -25.83 -11.68 -15.74
C ARG A 51 -25.18 -10.50 -16.45
N VAL A 52 -23.89 -10.62 -16.78
CA VAL A 52 -23.14 -9.57 -17.51
C VAL A 52 -23.79 -9.36 -18.90
N GLN A 53 -24.08 -10.41 -19.66
CA GLN A 53 -24.75 -10.29 -20.96
C GLN A 53 -26.10 -9.57 -20.86
N ARG A 54 -26.86 -9.83 -19.79
CA ARG A 54 -28.13 -9.15 -19.56
C ARG A 54 -27.94 -7.66 -19.30
N ILE A 55 -26.97 -7.30 -18.43
CA ILE A 55 -26.65 -5.91 -18.15
C ILE A 55 -26.20 -5.19 -19.43
N LEU A 56 -25.37 -5.82 -20.24
CA LEU A 56 -24.94 -5.27 -21.52
C LEU A 56 -26.10 -5.06 -22.49
N SER A 57 -27.02 -6.04 -22.57
CA SER A 57 -28.23 -5.89 -23.41
C SER A 57 -29.11 -4.72 -22.94
N ASP A 58 -29.32 -4.59 -21.61
CA ASP A 58 -30.11 -3.50 -21.05
C ASP A 58 -29.42 -2.13 -21.33
N ARG A 59 -28.08 -2.06 -21.21
CA ARG A 59 -27.31 -0.86 -21.50
C ARG A 59 -27.28 -0.50 -22.99
N ARG A 60 -27.23 -1.48 -23.89
CA ARG A 60 -27.37 -1.28 -25.33
C ARG A 60 -28.73 -0.65 -25.68
N GLU A 61 -29.78 -1.12 -25.05
CA GLU A 61 -31.13 -0.56 -25.23
C GLU A 61 -31.20 0.89 -24.72
N GLU A 62 -30.65 1.15 -23.51
CA GLU A 62 -30.55 2.51 -22.95
C GLU A 62 -29.71 3.47 -23.84
N ALA A 63 -28.58 3.01 -24.39
CA ALA A 63 -27.74 3.79 -25.29
C ALA A 63 -28.48 4.11 -26.62
N SER A 64 -29.24 3.14 -27.15
CA SER A 64 -30.10 3.36 -28.33
C SER A 64 -31.15 4.43 -28.08
N ASP A 65 -31.78 4.40 -26.91
CA ASP A 65 -32.82 5.39 -26.53
C ASP A 65 -32.20 6.81 -26.41
N ARG A 66 -31.03 6.94 -25.78
CA ARG A 66 -30.29 8.22 -25.65
C ARG A 66 -29.82 8.75 -27.01
N ARG A 67 -29.46 7.86 -27.92
CA ARG A 67 -29.13 8.21 -29.31
C ARG A 67 -30.29 8.93 -30.02
N ILE A 68 -31.51 8.50 -29.79
CA ILE A 68 -32.70 9.12 -30.35
C ILE A 68 -32.91 10.52 -29.74
N GLU A 69 -32.52 10.71 -28.48
CA GLU A 69 -32.67 11.96 -27.74
C GLU A 69 -31.48 12.92 -27.90
N ASN A 70 -30.41 12.54 -28.61
CA ASN A 70 -29.15 13.32 -28.80
C ASN A 70 -28.50 13.78 -27.48
N GLU A 71 -28.69 13.02 -26.40
CA GLU A 71 -28.15 13.38 -25.08
C GLU A 71 -26.61 13.41 -25.02
N TRP A 72 -25.95 12.61 -25.88
CA TRP A 72 -24.48 12.49 -25.88
C TRP A 72 -23.80 13.31 -26.98
N GLU A 73 -24.52 14.18 -27.68
CA GLU A 73 -23.87 15.15 -28.58
C GLU A 73 -22.96 16.10 -27.77
N LEU A 74 -21.74 16.31 -28.27
CA LEU A 74 -20.81 17.29 -27.69
C LEU A 74 -21.45 18.66 -27.61
N GLY A 75 -21.66 19.18 -26.40
CA GLY A 75 -22.24 20.48 -26.15
C GLY A 75 -22.27 20.78 -24.63
N PRO A 76 -22.76 21.98 -24.28
CA PRO A 76 -22.76 22.43 -22.89
C PRO A 76 -23.64 21.57 -21.94
N ASN A 77 -24.48 20.71 -22.49
CA ASN A 77 -25.37 19.81 -21.75
C ASN A 77 -24.98 18.33 -21.87
N CYS A 78 -23.85 18.02 -22.51
CA CYS A 78 -23.37 16.63 -22.56
C CYS A 78 -23.10 16.10 -21.16
N PRO A 79 -23.72 14.97 -20.75
CA PRO A 79 -23.48 14.41 -19.44
C PRO A 79 -22.02 13.92 -19.33
N GLU A 80 -21.54 13.78 -18.11
CA GLU A 80 -20.15 13.34 -17.83
C GLU A 80 -19.81 11.99 -18.47
N GLU A 81 -20.72 11.00 -18.39
CA GLU A 81 -20.54 9.73 -19.09
C GLU A 81 -20.38 9.91 -20.60
N GLY A 82 -21.12 10.88 -21.21
CA GLY A 82 -20.97 11.23 -22.61
C GLY A 82 -19.60 11.85 -22.92
N LEU A 83 -19.10 12.75 -22.07
CA LEU A 83 -17.76 13.34 -22.23
C LEU A 83 -16.65 12.27 -22.15
N LYS A 84 -16.77 11.33 -21.20
CA LYS A 84 -15.87 10.18 -21.07
C LYS A 84 -15.93 9.25 -22.29
N ALA A 85 -17.14 9.01 -22.81
CA ALA A 85 -17.30 8.21 -24.04
C ALA A 85 -16.66 8.91 -25.26
N HIS A 86 -16.74 10.23 -25.36
CA HIS A 86 -16.03 10.99 -26.40
C HIS A 86 -14.51 10.92 -26.21
N ALA A 87 -13.99 10.97 -24.98
CA ALA A 87 -12.56 10.79 -24.73
C ALA A 87 -12.08 9.40 -25.19
N LEU A 88 -12.86 8.35 -24.92
CA LEU A 88 -12.54 7.01 -25.41
C LEU A 88 -12.61 6.94 -26.95
N LEU A 89 -13.62 7.55 -27.59
CA LEU A 89 -13.71 7.58 -29.05
C LEU A 89 -12.51 8.28 -29.67
N ASP A 90 -12.12 9.45 -29.18
CA ASP A 90 -10.98 10.22 -29.67
C ASP A 90 -9.68 9.40 -29.52
N TRP A 91 -9.52 8.69 -28.37
CA TRP A 91 -8.37 7.83 -28.13
C TRP A 91 -8.32 6.65 -29.11
N LEU A 92 -9.45 5.95 -29.34
CA LEU A 92 -9.53 4.80 -30.25
C LEU A 92 -9.17 5.22 -31.68
N VAL A 93 -9.63 6.37 -32.11
CA VAL A 93 -9.32 6.93 -33.44
C VAL A 93 -7.84 7.31 -33.53
N ASP A 94 -7.26 7.90 -32.49
CA ASP A 94 -5.84 8.29 -32.48
C ASP A 94 -4.93 7.04 -32.50
N GLN A 95 -5.31 5.97 -31.80
CA GLN A 95 -4.60 4.70 -31.82
C GLN A 95 -4.78 3.92 -33.14
N ASN A 96 -5.63 4.37 -34.07
CA ASN A 96 -6.04 3.70 -35.32
C ASN A 96 -6.71 2.34 -35.07
N ASP A 97 -7.33 2.16 -33.93
CA ASP A 97 -8.08 0.93 -33.65
C ASP A 97 -9.41 0.92 -34.40
N VAL A 98 -10.02 2.08 -34.63
CA VAL A 98 -11.28 2.27 -35.34
C VAL A 98 -11.31 3.58 -36.10
N ASP A 99 -12.21 3.69 -37.07
CA ASP A 99 -12.56 4.95 -37.77
C ASP A 99 -13.78 5.61 -37.12
N ALA A 100 -13.73 6.92 -36.89
CA ALA A 100 -14.88 7.64 -36.39
C ALA A 100 -15.93 7.81 -37.52
N ARG A 101 -17.20 7.56 -37.16
CA ARG A 101 -18.35 7.83 -38.03
C ARG A 101 -18.80 9.28 -37.87
N SER A 102 -18.87 9.99 -38.97
CA SER A 102 -19.43 11.33 -38.97
C SER A 102 -20.95 11.33 -38.70
N PRO A 103 -21.54 12.45 -38.20
CA PRO A 103 -22.99 12.52 -37.98
C PRO A 103 -23.79 12.25 -39.26
N GLN A 104 -23.26 12.58 -40.47
CA GLN A 104 -23.91 12.30 -41.76
C GLN A 104 -23.87 10.77 -42.04
N GLU A 105 -22.77 10.08 -41.77
CA GLU A 105 -22.65 8.64 -41.92
C GLU A 105 -23.54 7.90 -40.92
N THR A 106 -23.66 8.39 -39.68
CA THR A 106 -24.57 7.82 -38.68
C THR A 106 -26.04 7.97 -39.15
N ALA A 107 -26.44 9.16 -39.66
CA ALA A 107 -27.77 9.34 -40.23
C ALA A 107 -28.00 8.43 -41.45
N ARG A 108 -27.00 8.29 -42.33
CA ARG A 108 -27.06 7.41 -43.49
C ARG A 108 -27.22 5.93 -43.10
N LEU A 109 -26.51 5.48 -42.10
CA LEU A 109 -26.65 4.11 -41.60
C LEU A 109 -28.07 3.81 -41.08
N MET A 110 -28.70 4.77 -40.38
CA MET A 110 -30.10 4.63 -39.94
C MET A 110 -31.07 4.52 -41.13
N GLU A 111 -30.92 5.41 -42.15
CA GLU A 111 -31.73 5.33 -43.36
C GLU A 111 -31.57 3.99 -44.09
N LEU A 112 -30.33 3.48 -44.19
CA LEU A 112 -30.05 2.21 -44.84
C LEU A 112 -30.68 1.02 -44.08
N LYS A 113 -30.64 1.01 -42.76
CA LYS A 113 -31.29 -0.04 -41.93
C LYS A 113 -32.81 -0.04 -42.07
N GLU A 114 -33.44 1.14 -42.19
CA GLU A 114 -34.86 1.26 -42.50
C GLU A 114 -35.14 0.73 -43.93
N LEU A 115 -34.36 1.15 -44.93
CA LEU A 115 -34.48 0.69 -46.29
C LEU A 115 -34.28 -0.83 -46.41
N LEU A 116 -33.31 -1.42 -45.71
CA LEU A 116 -33.09 -2.85 -45.69
C LEU A 116 -34.34 -3.58 -45.16
N THR A 117 -34.96 -3.07 -44.09
CA THR A 117 -36.17 -3.65 -43.52
C THR A 117 -37.31 -3.62 -44.52
N GLU A 118 -37.47 -2.52 -45.29
CA GLU A 118 -38.50 -2.38 -46.33
C GLU A 118 -38.23 -3.34 -47.48
N LEU A 119 -36.95 -3.46 -47.95
CA LEU A 119 -36.59 -4.35 -49.06
C LEU A 119 -36.78 -5.83 -48.68
N GLN A 120 -36.39 -6.24 -47.48
CA GLN A 120 -36.62 -7.59 -46.96
C GLN A 120 -38.13 -7.92 -46.85
N SER A 121 -38.96 -6.93 -46.53
CA SER A 121 -40.44 -7.14 -46.51
C SER A 121 -40.96 -7.29 -47.94
N GLN A 122 -40.44 -6.53 -48.91
CA GLN A 122 -40.80 -6.66 -50.32
C GLN A 122 -40.34 -8.01 -50.92
N GLU A 123 -39.13 -8.46 -50.63
CA GLU A 123 -38.62 -9.74 -51.05
C GLU A 123 -39.52 -10.93 -50.58
N ASN A 124 -39.98 -10.87 -49.32
CA ASN A 124 -40.86 -11.88 -48.76
C ASN A 124 -42.28 -11.93 -49.46
N GLU A 125 -42.69 -10.88 -50.15
CA GLU A 125 -43.97 -10.79 -50.87
C GLU A 125 -43.84 -11.23 -52.33
N LEU A 126 -42.62 -11.34 -52.88
CA LEU A 126 -42.36 -11.69 -54.27
C LEU A 126 -42.19 -13.19 -54.47
N GLU A 127 -42.49 -13.68 -55.68
CA GLU A 127 -42.33 -15.07 -56.07
C GLU A 127 -40.86 -15.32 -56.45
N TYR A 128 -40.24 -16.29 -55.79
CA TYR A 128 -38.85 -16.69 -56.00
C TYR A 128 -38.56 -17.01 -57.50
N GLY A 129 -37.47 -16.41 -58.03
CA GLY A 129 -37.02 -16.63 -59.40
C GLY A 129 -37.73 -15.80 -60.45
N THR A 130 -38.40 -14.73 -60.05
CA THR A 130 -38.88 -13.68 -60.94
C THR A 130 -37.82 -12.56 -61.11
N ASP A 131 -37.86 -11.87 -62.26
CA ASP A 131 -36.92 -10.75 -62.47
C ASP A 131 -37.02 -9.70 -61.36
N GLU A 132 -38.27 -9.46 -60.84
CA GLU A 132 -38.53 -8.51 -59.73
C GLU A 132 -37.91 -9.00 -58.39
N TYR A 133 -37.94 -10.33 -58.14
CA TYR A 133 -37.27 -10.93 -56.97
C TYR A 133 -35.77 -10.73 -57.06
N ASP A 134 -35.15 -11.03 -58.24
CA ASP A 134 -33.72 -10.92 -58.43
C ASP A 134 -33.24 -9.43 -58.31
N GLU A 135 -34.02 -8.46 -58.81
CA GLU A 135 -33.71 -7.02 -58.63
C GLU A 135 -33.76 -6.60 -57.15
N VAL A 136 -34.74 -7.08 -56.34
CA VAL A 136 -34.82 -6.74 -54.91
C VAL A 136 -33.68 -7.37 -54.13
N THR A 137 -33.33 -8.63 -54.46
CA THR A 137 -32.21 -9.32 -53.79
C THR A 137 -30.87 -8.61 -54.08
N GLU A 138 -30.59 -8.22 -55.36
CA GLU A 138 -29.40 -7.43 -55.70
C GLU A 138 -29.35 -6.12 -54.96
N ARG A 139 -30.49 -5.48 -54.76
CA ARG A 139 -30.57 -4.23 -54.02
C ARG A 139 -30.36 -4.44 -52.50
N ILE A 140 -30.80 -5.53 -51.94
CA ILE A 140 -30.51 -5.94 -50.53
C ILE A 140 -29.00 -6.10 -50.35
N ASP A 141 -28.35 -6.85 -51.24
CA ASP A 141 -26.90 -7.08 -51.17
C ASP A 141 -26.11 -5.76 -51.18
N GLU A 142 -26.47 -4.81 -52.10
CA GLU A 142 -25.85 -3.49 -52.15
C GLU A 142 -26.03 -2.68 -50.86
N VAL A 143 -27.22 -2.74 -50.25
CA VAL A 143 -27.53 -2.01 -49.00
C VAL A 143 -26.82 -2.66 -47.83
N GLU A 144 -26.74 -3.99 -47.78
CA GLU A 144 -26.00 -4.74 -46.75
C GLU A 144 -24.49 -4.45 -46.81
N ASP A 145 -23.91 -4.34 -48.00
CA ASP A 145 -22.50 -3.96 -48.17
C ASP A 145 -22.24 -2.53 -47.66
N GLU A 146 -23.14 -1.53 -48.02
CA GLU A 146 -23.00 -0.16 -47.55
C GLU A 146 -23.20 -0.06 -46.03
N ILE A 147 -24.10 -0.88 -45.44
CA ILE A 147 -24.26 -0.98 -43.98
C ILE A 147 -22.99 -1.51 -43.36
N SER A 148 -22.41 -2.60 -43.89
CA SER A 148 -21.18 -3.18 -43.38
C SER A 148 -20.02 -2.20 -43.34
N ASP A 149 -19.81 -1.43 -44.44
CA ASP A 149 -18.78 -0.39 -44.52
C ASP A 149 -18.96 0.73 -43.47
N LEU A 150 -20.22 1.03 -43.10
CA LEU A 150 -20.51 2.04 -42.10
C LEU A 150 -20.47 1.46 -40.66
N GLU A 151 -20.75 0.16 -40.50
CA GLU A 151 -20.66 -0.52 -39.19
C GLU A 151 -19.22 -0.79 -38.77
N ASP A 152 -18.27 -0.85 -39.71
CA ASP A 152 -16.84 -0.87 -39.40
C ASP A 152 -16.34 0.44 -38.77
N LYS A 153 -17.15 1.50 -38.81
CA LYS A 153 -16.88 2.80 -38.16
C LYS A 153 -17.77 2.95 -36.93
N ILE A 154 -17.29 3.63 -35.93
CA ILE A 154 -18.03 3.89 -34.68
C ILE A 154 -18.33 5.37 -34.46
N ASP A 155 -19.37 5.62 -33.68
CA ASP A 155 -19.64 6.91 -33.03
C ASP A 155 -19.72 6.74 -31.50
N VAL A 156 -19.91 7.82 -30.78
CA VAL A 156 -20.00 7.81 -29.32
C VAL A 156 -21.08 6.86 -28.78
N TYR A 157 -22.13 6.59 -29.56
CA TYR A 157 -23.23 5.70 -29.16
C TYR A 157 -22.89 4.20 -29.28
N ASN A 158 -21.75 3.87 -29.90
CA ASN A 158 -21.20 2.52 -29.88
C ASN A 158 -20.41 2.25 -28.58
N ILE A 159 -20.11 3.27 -27.79
CA ILE A 159 -19.38 3.20 -26.53
C ILE A 159 -20.39 3.15 -25.38
N ILE A 160 -20.47 2.04 -24.70
CA ILE A 160 -21.52 1.78 -23.70
C ILE A 160 -20.92 1.69 -22.32
N PRO A 161 -21.39 2.50 -21.33
CA PRO A 161 -20.98 2.34 -19.97
C PRO A 161 -21.54 1.03 -19.41
N THR A 162 -20.65 0.16 -18.92
CA THR A 162 -21.00 -1.16 -18.40
C THR A 162 -20.93 -1.25 -16.88
N GLY A 163 -20.22 -0.33 -16.25
CA GLY A 163 -20.04 -0.35 -14.81
C GLY A 163 -19.02 0.66 -14.32
N SER A 164 -18.33 0.28 -13.26
CA SER A 164 -17.25 1.05 -12.68
C SER A 164 -16.04 0.14 -12.50
N TYR A 165 -14.90 0.63 -12.93
CA TYR A 165 -13.59 0.04 -12.67
C TYR A 165 -12.89 0.89 -11.59
N TYR A 166 -12.91 0.41 -10.35
CA TYR A 166 -12.63 1.24 -9.18
C TYR A 166 -13.53 2.49 -9.16
N ASN A 167 -12.95 3.69 -9.25
CA ASN A 167 -13.67 4.96 -9.26
C ASN A 167 -13.92 5.52 -10.69
N MET A 168 -13.37 4.86 -11.72
CA MET A 168 -13.51 5.23 -13.12
C MET A 168 -14.75 4.60 -13.76
N THR A 169 -15.23 5.17 -14.86
CA THR A 169 -16.32 4.56 -15.65
C THR A 169 -15.77 3.48 -16.56
N GLU A 170 -16.34 2.28 -16.49
CA GLU A 170 -16.01 1.16 -17.38
C GLU A 170 -16.89 1.23 -18.62
N PHE A 171 -16.27 1.08 -19.79
CA PHE A 171 -16.93 1.07 -21.09
C PHE A 171 -16.62 -0.20 -21.88
N GLU A 172 -17.58 -0.60 -22.71
CA GLU A 172 -17.43 -1.60 -23.77
C GLU A 172 -17.75 -0.92 -25.11
N VAL A 173 -16.96 -1.25 -26.13
CA VAL A 173 -17.20 -0.79 -27.51
C VAL A 173 -17.94 -1.89 -28.28
N ILE A 174 -19.03 -1.54 -28.95
CA ILE A 174 -19.87 -2.47 -29.72
C ILE A 174 -19.80 -2.13 -31.21
N ASP A 175 -20.01 -3.15 -32.04
CA ASP A 175 -20.19 -3.03 -33.50
C ASP A 175 -18.98 -2.40 -34.26
N ALA A 176 -17.74 -2.55 -33.77
CA ALA A 176 -16.56 -1.92 -34.34
C ALA A 176 -15.42 -2.92 -34.67
N GLY A 177 -15.66 -4.21 -34.70
CA GLY A 177 -14.61 -5.22 -34.95
C GLY A 177 -13.55 -5.34 -33.86
N ILE A 178 -13.72 -4.61 -32.75
CA ILE A 178 -12.86 -4.65 -31.55
C ILE A 178 -13.58 -5.32 -30.37
N ASP A 179 -14.44 -6.27 -30.67
CA ASP A 179 -15.30 -6.95 -29.73
C ASP A 179 -14.56 -7.49 -28.50
N ASP A 180 -15.28 -7.47 -27.36
CA ASP A 180 -14.83 -7.94 -26.05
C ASP A 180 -13.74 -7.10 -25.34
N ARG A 181 -13.33 -5.95 -25.85
CA ARG A 181 -12.38 -5.07 -25.16
C ARG A 181 -13.10 -4.14 -24.20
N ARG A 182 -12.56 -4.02 -23.00
CA ARG A 182 -13.06 -3.12 -21.95
C ARG A 182 -12.07 -2.01 -21.67
N TYR A 183 -12.61 -0.84 -21.43
CA TYR A 183 -11.85 0.37 -21.20
C TYR A 183 -12.32 1.05 -19.92
N ALA A 184 -11.41 1.69 -19.21
CA ALA A 184 -11.74 2.57 -18.10
C ALA A 184 -11.39 4.00 -18.46
N VAL A 185 -12.30 4.93 -18.15
CA VAL A 185 -12.13 6.35 -18.39
C VAL A 185 -12.48 7.13 -17.13
N GLY A 186 -11.58 8.00 -16.71
CA GLY A 186 -11.77 8.84 -15.52
C GLY A 186 -11.06 10.16 -15.62
N ASP A 187 -11.51 11.15 -14.87
CA ASP A 187 -10.75 12.37 -14.65
C ASP A 187 -9.55 12.13 -13.71
N GLU A 188 -8.73 13.14 -13.47
CA GLU A 188 -7.53 13.04 -12.63
C GLU A 188 -7.85 12.54 -11.21
N ASP A 189 -8.91 13.09 -10.59
CA ASP A 189 -9.31 12.73 -9.23
C ASP A 189 -9.83 11.27 -9.14
N GLU A 190 -10.54 10.80 -10.16
CA GLU A 190 -11.04 9.43 -10.24
C GLU A 190 -9.91 8.43 -10.46
N VAL A 191 -8.95 8.76 -11.32
CA VAL A 191 -7.79 7.91 -11.60
C VAL A 191 -6.91 7.80 -10.37
N GLN A 192 -6.59 8.92 -9.72
CA GLN A 192 -5.77 8.92 -8.50
C GLN A 192 -6.40 8.08 -7.40
N ARG A 193 -7.71 8.26 -7.16
CA ARG A 193 -8.46 7.43 -6.18
C ARG A 193 -8.47 5.95 -6.57
N SER A 194 -8.61 5.65 -7.86
CA SER A 194 -8.59 4.27 -8.36
C SER A 194 -7.25 3.59 -8.15
N CYS A 195 -6.14 4.33 -8.38
CA CYS A 195 -4.79 3.85 -8.09
C CYS A 195 -4.60 3.60 -6.59
N TYR A 196 -5.02 4.56 -5.76
CA TYR A 196 -4.96 4.40 -4.31
C TYR A 196 -5.70 3.14 -3.86
N ASP A 197 -6.99 3.00 -4.23
CA ASP A 197 -7.81 1.83 -3.86
C ASP A 197 -7.18 0.51 -4.38
N ARG A 198 -6.54 0.54 -5.54
CA ARG A 198 -5.89 -0.64 -6.12
C ARG A 198 -4.68 -1.07 -5.30
N VAL A 199 -3.80 -0.14 -4.95
CA VAL A 199 -2.58 -0.41 -4.16
C VAL A 199 -2.95 -0.76 -2.73
N ASP A 200 -3.92 -0.05 -2.13
CA ASP A 200 -4.45 -0.33 -0.80
C ASP A 200 -4.98 -1.77 -0.68
N ASN A 201 -5.85 -2.18 -1.62
CA ASN A 201 -6.33 -3.55 -1.69
C ASN A 201 -5.20 -4.58 -1.88
N LEU A 202 -4.16 -4.24 -2.64
CA LEU A 202 -3.03 -5.13 -2.85
C LEU A 202 -2.23 -5.32 -1.55
N ILE A 203 -2.01 -4.24 -0.79
CA ILE A 203 -1.36 -4.32 0.54
C ILE A 203 -2.21 -5.16 1.50
N ASP A 204 -3.54 -4.96 1.51
CA ASP A 204 -4.44 -5.72 2.38
C ASP A 204 -4.49 -7.23 2.02
N ASP A 205 -4.35 -7.57 0.73
CA ASP A 205 -4.42 -8.96 0.26
C ASP A 205 -3.13 -9.75 0.46
N ILE A 206 -1.97 -9.14 0.22
CA ILE A 206 -0.66 -9.84 0.19
C ILE A 206 0.43 -9.19 1.04
N GLY A 207 0.13 -8.12 1.78
CA GLY A 207 1.10 -7.36 2.57
C GLY A 207 2.12 -6.61 1.71
N TYR A 208 3.09 -6.00 2.37
CA TYR A 208 4.19 -5.30 1.69
C TYR A 208 5.19 -6.27 1.01
N ASP A 209 5.13 -7.56 1.33
CA ASP A 209 5.93 -8.62 0.66
C ASP A 209 5.59 -8.75 -0.84
N GLY A 210 4.43 -8.22 -1.28
CA GLY A 210 4.05 -8.14 -2.70
C GLY A 210 4.85 -7.14 -3.51
N PHE A 211 5.57 -6.24 -2.85
CA PHE A 211 6.37 -5.19 -3.46
C PHE A 211 7.86 -5.48 -3.38
N ASN A 212 8.68 -4.63 -4.03
CA ASN A 212 10.12 -4.73 -3.87
C ASN A 212 10.51 -4.39 -2.42
N LYS A 213 11.10 -5.35 -1.70
CA LYS A 213 11.46 -5.19 -0.29
C LYS A 213 12.35 -3.98 -0.02
N SER A 214 13.33 -3.70 -0.89
CA SER A 214 14.21 -2.53 -0.72
C SER A 214 13.45 -1.22 -0.92
N PHE A 215 12.45 -1.21 -1.81
CA PHE A 215 11.57 -0.06 -1.99
C PHE A 215 10.68 0.14 -0.75
N ALA A 216 10.08 -0.93 -0.22
CA ALA A 216 9.24 -0.84 0.96
C ALA A 216 10.04 -0.37 2.21
N ILE A 217 11.23 -0.92 2.44
CA ILE A 217 12.12 -0.52 3.54
C ILE A 217 12.52 0.97 3.44
N SER A 218 12.69 1.52 2.22
CA SER A 218 13.03 2.94 2.05
C SER A 218 11.90 3.91 2.44
N HIS A 219 10.68 3.38 2.70
CA HIS A 219 9.52 4.14 3.16
C HIS A 219 9.16 3.83 4.62
N ILE A 220 10.13 3.34 5.40
CA ILE A 220 9.97 3.24 6.86
C ILE A 220 9.91 4.66 7.43
N ASP A 221 8.87 4.93 8.19
CA ASP A 221 8.68 6.17 8.92
C ASP A 221 9.63 6.21 10.14
N SER A 222 10.67 7.01 10.04
CA SER A 222 11.67 7.17 11.09
C SER A 222 11.10 7.75 12.39
N GLU A 223 10.01 8.52 12.33
CA GLU A 223 9.36 9.05 13.53
C GLU A 223 8.61 7.95 14.29
N LYS A 224 7.91 7.05 13.59
CA LYS A 224 7.30 5.87 14.23
C LYS A 224 8.34 4.97 14.90
N VAL A 225 9.52 4.83 14.27
CA VAL A 225 10.64 4.10 14.85
C VAL A 225 11.15 4.81 16.09
N ALA A 226 11.32 6.14 16.05
CA ALA A 226 11.75 6.94 17.18
C ALA A 226 10.77 6.87 18.36
N GLU A 227 9.46 6.97 18.11
CA GLU A 227 8.44 6.79 19.15
C GLU A 227 8.53 5.40 19.80
N ARG A 228 8.72 4.36 18.98
CA ARG A 228 8.90 3.00 19.50
C ARG A 228 10.17 2.82 20.29
N ALA A 229 11.27 3.45 19.85
CA ALA A 229 12.56 3.45 20.52
C ALA A 229 12.47 4.19 21.88
N GLU A 230 11.76 5.31 21.93
CA GLU A 230 11.52 6.07 23.17
C GLU A 230 10.78 5.22 24.21
N ASP A 231 9.68 4.54 23.81
CA ASP A 231 8.95 3.63 24.68
C ASP A 231 9.85 2.51 25.20
N PHE A 232 10.70 1.96 24.34
CA PHE A 232 11.61 0.87 24.69
C PHE A 232 12.72 1.32 25.64
N TRP A 233 13.41 2.42 25.31
CA TRP A 233 14.58 2.90 26.05
C TRP A 233 14.21 3.59 27.35
N SER A 234 13.05 4.27 27.43
CA SER A 234 12.62 4.94 28.67
C SER A 234 12.58 3.98 29.83
N ASP A 235 11.92 2.84 29.68
CA ASP A 235 11.80 1.83 30.74
C ASP A 235 13.15 1.19 31.09
N ASP A 236 14.00 0.91 30.10
CA ASP A 236 15.24 0.17 30.31
C ASP A 236 16.35 1.06 30.91
N VAL A 237 16.55 2.27 30.39
CA VAL A 237 17.58 3.20 30.91
C VAL A 237 17.24 3.68 32.30
N TYR A 238 15.95 4.00 32.60
CA TYR A 238 15.54 4.35 33.96
C TYR A 238 15.68 3.19 34.96
N SER A 239 15.48 1.94 34.50
CA SER A 239 15.60 0.77 35.36
C SER A 239 17.05 0.31 35.58
N ASN A 240 17.93 0.56 34.63
CA ASN A 240 19.29 0.04 34.61
C ASN A 240 20.29 1.10 34.12
N PRO A 241 20.33 2.31 34.72
CA PRO A 241 21.13 3.41 34.20
C PRO A 241 22.65 3.10 34.20
N GLU A 242 23.13 2.22 35.09
CA GLU A 242 24.52 1.76 35.16
C GLU A 242 24.99 0.97 33.93
N VAL A 243 24.07 0.53 33.07
CA VAL A 243 24.40 -0.13 31.79
C VAL A 243 24.77 0.88 30.72
N TYR A 244 24.24 2.09 30.83
CA TYR A 244 24.26 3.11 29.79
C TYR A 244 25.12 4.35 30.15
N LEU A 245 25.34 4.58 31.45
CA LEU A 245 26.04 5.75 31.99
C LEU A 245 27.26 5.33 32.81
N ASP A 246 28.30 6.14 32.81
CA ASP A 246 29.48 5.90 33.61
C ASP A 246 29.22 6.12 35.11
N GLU A 247 29.77 5.28 35.99
CA GLU A 247 29.59 5.37 37.44
C GLU A 247 29.98 6.73 38.02
N ASN A 248 30.97 7.40 37.44
CA ASN A 248 31.43 8.72 37.85
C ASN A 248 30.46 9.88 37.50
N GLN A 249 29.39 9.58 36.78
CA GLN A 249 28.32 10.53 36.46
C GLN A 249 27.18 10.53 37.49
N ARG A 250 27.28 9.67 38.52
CA ARG A 250 26.36 9.67 39.64
C ARG A 250 26.47 10.99 40.43
N GLU A 251 25.41 11.35 41.10
CA GLU A 251 25.44 12.42 42.13
C GLU A 251 26.09 11.88 43.41
N LEU A 252 26.51 12.79 44.29
CA LEU A 252 26.90 12.40 45.62
C LEU A 252 25.67 12.01 46.42
N SER A 253 25.73 10.91 47.16
CA SER A 253 24.65 10.55 48.05
C SER A 253 24.58 11.54 49.26
N ASP A 254 23.41 11.63 49.87
CA ASP A 254 23.21 12.38 51.13
C ASP A 254 24.25 12.05 52.20
N ARG A 255 24.79 10.84 52.21
CA ARG A 255 25.83 10.43 53.13
C ARG A 255 27.17 11.06 52.78
N GLN A 256 27.55 11.01 51.51
CA GLN A 256 28.80 11.57 51.00
C GLN A 256 28.79 13.13 51.12
N GLU A 257 27.68 13.78 50.81
CA GLU A 257 27.55 15.19 51.02
C GLU A 257 27.77 15.63 52.47
N LYS A 258 27.15 14.93 53.41
CA LYS A 258 27.34 15.16 54.86
C LYS A 258 28.78 14.86 55.30
N GLU A 259 29.42 13.86 54.73
CA GLU A 259 30.82 13.53 55.04
C GLU A 259 31.76 14.65 54.56
N ILE A 260 31.53 15.15 53.38
CA ILE A 260 32.24 16.33 52.83
C ILE A 260 31.98 17.56 53.72
N GLU A 261 30.74 17.87 54.06
CA GLU A 261 30.38 18.98 54.94
C GLU A 261 31.10 18.91 56.28
N VAL A 262 31.24 17.72 56.87
CA VAL A 262 31.96 17.51 58.14
C VAL A 262 33.46 17.71 57.93
N LEU A 263 34.05 17.24 56.83
CA LEU A 263 35.46 17.43 56.49
C LEU A 263 35.77 18.93 56.24
N GLU A 264 34.95 19.62 55.50
CA GLU A 264 35.07 21.06 55.24
C GLU A 264 34.95 21.90 56.54
N TYR A 265 34.05 21.53 57.42
CA TYR A 265 33.95 22.12 58.72
C TYR A 265 35.23 21.92 59.56
N ARG A 266 35.83 20.72 59.53
CA ARG A 266 37.06 20.41 60.25
C ARG A 266 38.22 21.20 59.67
N ILE A 267 38.32 21.32 58.35
CA ILE A 267 39.34 22.13 57.64
C ILE A 267 39.25 23.57 58.13
N SER A 268 38.04 24.18 58.05
CA SER A 268 37.86 25.59 58.48
C SER A 268 38.22 25.79 59.95
N LYS A 269 37.93 24.81 60.82
CA LYS A 269 38.31 24.90 62.24
C LYS A 269 39.82 24.82 62.41
N THR A 270 40.50 23.95 61.63
CA THR A 270 41.94 23.77 61.68
C THR A 270 42.68 25.00 61.11
N GLU A 271 42.14 25.63 60.07
CA GLU A 271 42.62 26.88 59.54
C GLU A 271 42.55 27.99 60.57
N THR A 272 41.44 28.10 61.31
CA THR A 272 41.28 29.05 62.41
C THR A 272 42.30 28.77 63.54
N GLU A 273 42.64 27.49 63.79
CA GLU A 273 43.68 27.13 64.77
C GLU A 273 45.08 27.57 64.29
N ILE A 274 45.38 27.41 63.02
CA ILE A 274 46.62 27.91 62.39
C ILE A 274 46.70 29.42 62.50
N GLU A 275 45.65 30.18 62.17
CA GLU A 275 45.62 31.66 62.33
C GLU A 275 45.88 32.06 63.76
N ASN A 276 45.29 31.39 64.72
CA ASN A 276 45.56 31.70 66.15
C ASN A 276 46.97 31.37 66.56
N LEU A 277 47.61 30.32 66.04
CA LEU A 277 49.02 30.01 66.32
C LEU A 277 49.93 31.03 65.70
N GLU A 278 49.66 31.48 64.48
CA GLU A 278 50.38 32.55 63.81
C GLU A 278 50.34 33.93 64.61
N GLU A 279 49.19 34.26 65.20
CA GLU A 279 49.02 35.46 66.03
C GLU A 279 49.84 35.45 67.32
N ILE A 280 50.11 34.23 67.89
CA ILE A 280 50.86 34.10 69.13
C ILE A 280 52.34 33.75 68.95
N LYS A 281 52.78 33.63 67.71
CA LYS A 281 54.16 33.27 67.33
C LYS A 281 55.08 34.42 67.69
N ASP A 282 56.17 34.09 68.44
CA ASP A 282 57.25 34.97 68.83
C ASP A 282 58.64 34.33 68.74
N GLU A 283 59.74 35.06 68.91
CA GLU A 283 61.12 34.53 68.75
C GLU A 283 61.44 33.34 69.69
N GLU A 284 60.71 33.17 70.83
CA GLU A 284 61.02 32.15 71.85
C GLU A 284 60.30 30.80 71.53
N ASN A 285 59.19 30.83 70.75
CA ASN A 285 58.33 29.71 70.45
C ASN A 285 58.24 29.35 68.94
N GLU A 286 58.91 30.11 68.08
CA GLU A 286 58.84 30.05 66.59
C GLU A 286 58.98 28.61 66.09
N GLU A 287 60.01 27.88 66.46
CA GLU A 287 60.28 26.52 65.94
C GLU A 287 59.21 25.49 66.33
N GLN A 288 58.64 25.62 67.53
CA GLN A 288 57.57 24.72 67.99
C GLN A 288 56.21 25.06 67.34
N ILE A 289 55.96 26.36 67.11
CA ILE A 289 54.75 26.79 66.42
C ILE A 289 54.82 26.40 64.95
N ASP A 290 55.94 26.57 64.26
CA ASP A 290 56.14 26.18 62.87
C ASP A 290 55.96 24.66 62.68
N GLU A 291 56.51 23.83 63.53
CA GLU A 291 56.30 22.39 63.54
C GLU A 291 54.79 22.03 63.70
N LYS A 292 54.11 22.75 64.57
CA LYS A 292 52.68 22.53 64.79
C LYS A 292 51.82 22.98 63.65
N ILE A 293 52.14 24.11 63.03
CA ILE A 293 51.49 24.60 61.81
C ILE A 293 51.68 23.61 60.67
N GLU A 294 52.88 23.08 60.48
CA GLU A 294 53.17 22.05 59.43
C GLU A 294 52.32 20.78 59.68
N GLU A 295 52.25 20.30 60.92
CA GLU A 295 51.35 19.16 61.22
C GLU A 295 49.88 19.41 60.90
N LEU A 296 49.39 20.63 61.16
CA LEU A 296 47.99 21.02 60.87
C LEU A 296 47.76 21.21 59.38
N GLN A 297 48.73 21.71 58.63
CA GLN A 297 48.69 21.83 57.16
C GLN A 297 48.65 20.44 56.51
N ASP A 298 49.49 19.51 57.00
CA ASP A 298 49.45 18.10 56.54
C ASP A 298 48.06 17.48 56.77
N TYR A 299 47.48 17.75 57.97
CA TYR A 299 46.13 17.25 58.30
C TYR A 299 45.04 17.87 57.42
N ILE A 300 45.13 19.15 57.05
CA ILE A 300 44.25 19.77 56.05
C ILE A 300 44.38 19.07 54.71
N THR A 301 45.63 18.81 54.28
CA THR A 301 45.89 18.12 52.97
C THR A 301 45.25 16.72 52.97
N GLU A 302 45.41 15.94 54.06
CA GLU A 302 44.77 14.66 54.16
C GLU A 302 43.24 14.69 54.04
N MET A 303 42.58 15.70 54.70
CA MET A 303 41.14 15.90 54.56
C MET A 303 40.71 16.37 53.18
N GLN A 304 41.51 17.17 52.51
CA GLN A 304 41.27 17.60 51.11
C GLN A 304 41.37 16.41 50.14
N ASP A 305 42.38 15.55 50.31
CA ASP A 305 42.52 14.32 49.53
C ASP A 305 41.34 13.37 49.78
N GLU A 306 40.84 13.29 51.02
CA GLU A 306 39.68 12.49 51.36
C GLU A 306 38.41 13.02 50.67
N ILE A 307 38.20 14.35 50.64
CA ILE A 307 37.08 15.01 49.91
C ILE A 307 37.19 14.75 48.42
N GLU A 308 38.38 14.84 47.82
CA GLU A 308 38.61 14.55 46.41
C GLU A 308 38.27 13.08 46.10
N SER A 309 38.72 12.15 46.93
CA SER A 309 38.42 10.74 46.82
C SER A 309 36.91 10.43 46.89
N ILE A 310 36.16 11.12 47.78
CA ILE A 310 34.71 11.01 47.85
C ILE A 310 34.04 11.52 46.59
N LYS A 311 34.53 12.65 46.04
CA LYS A 311 33.98 13.26 44.80
C LYS A 311 34.30 12.42 43.54
N ASP A 312 35.40 11.70 43.56
CA ASP A 312 35.82 10.86 42.46
C ASP A 312 35.07 9.49 42.37
N ASP A 313 34.42 9.10 43.48
CA ASP A 313 33.64 7.86 43.58
C ASP A 313 32.23 8.11 44.17
N PRO A 314 31.35 8.82 43.42
CA PRO A 314 29.99 9.14 43.83
C PRO A 314 29.13 7.87 43.89
N ASP A 315 28.39 7.72 45.01
CA ASP A 315 27.53 6.54 45.25
C ASP A 315 26.01 6.85 45.29
N GLY A 316 25.61 8.04 44.84
CA GLY A 316 24.23 8.43 44.71
C GLY A 316 23.53 7.94 43.43
N ASP A 317 22.37 8.49 43.18
CA ASP A 317 21.60 8.18 41.96
C ASP A 317 22.17 8.94 40.74
N PHE A 318 21.84 8.47 39.54
CA PHE A 318 22.11 9.21 38.31
C PHE A 318 21.12 10.36 38.19
N PRO A 319 21.57 11.58 37.76
CA PRO A 319 20.66 12.70 37.49
C PRO A 319 19.61 12.36 36.43
N ASP A 320 18.35 12.73 36.67
CA ASP A 320 17.24 12.49 35.73
C ASP A 320 17.47 13.13 34.35
N ASP A 321 18.12 14.30 34.31
CA ASP A 321 18.44 15.00 33.06
C ASP A 321 19.51 14.24 32.26
N LEU A 322 20.47 13.60 32.89
CA LEU A 322 21.47 12.78 32.22
C LEU A 322 20.87 11.48 31.68
N ILE A 323 19.95 10.85 32.44
CA ILE A 323 19.19 9.69 31.97
C ILE A 323 18.38 10.06 30.72
N GLN A 324 17.69 11.22 30.75
CA GLN A 324 16.89 11.68 29.61
C GLN A 324 17.77 11.99 28.40
N GLU A 325 18.92 12.65 28.58
CA GLU A 325 19.87 12.92 27.51
C GLU A 325 20.34 11.62 26.82
N LYS A 326 20.55 10.55 27.63
CA LYS A 326 20.94 9.25 27.08
C LYS A 326 19.81 8.58 26.31
N ILE A 327 18.56 8.70 26.79
CA ILE A 327 17.39 8.21 26.07
C ILE A 327 17.28 8.97 24.73
N ASP A 328 17.36 10.28 24.74
CA ASP A 328 17.28 11.12 23.54
C ASP A 328 18.36 10.74 22.51
N GLU A 329 19.61 10.48 22.95
CA GLU A 329 20.71 9.98 22.10
C GLU A 329 20.37 8.65 21.43
N LEU A 330 19.86 7.67 22.18
CA LEU A 330 19.49 6.35 21.67
C LEU A 330 18.30 6.42 20.71
N VAL A 331 17.34 7.29 20.97
CA VAL A 331 16.19 7.56 20.09
C VAL A 331 16.65 8.21 18.79
N ASP A 332 17.57 9.17 18.86
CA ASP A 332 18.13 9.82 17.67
C ASP A 332 18.96 8.83 16.82
N ASP A 333 19.67 7.90 17.45
CA ASP A 333 20.37 6.82 16.76
C ASP A 333 19.38 5.91 16.02
N ALA A 334 18.27 5.50 16.68
CA ALA A 334 17.22 4.70 16.06
C ALA A 334 16.51 5.43 14.90
N ARG A 335 16.26 6.74 15.05
CA ARG A 335 15.71 7.59 13.99
C ARG A 335 16.66 7.70 12.79
N SER A 336 17.95 7.75 13.04
CA SER A 336 18.99 7.90 12.00
C SER A 336 19.23 6.61 11.21
N ASP A 337 19.08 5.45 11.85
CA ASP A 337 19.22 4.12 11.23
C ASP A 337 18.05 3.20 11.64
N PRO A 338 16.84 3.47 11.12
CA PRO A 338 15.64 2.72 11.46
C PRO A 338 15.75 1.23 11.18
N GLU A 339 16.37 0.86 10.06
CA GLU A 339 16.53 -0.55 9.67
C GLU A 339 17.40 -1.32 10.67
N HIS A 340 18.46 -0.70 11.18
CA HIS A 340 19.32 -1.30 12.19
C HIS A 340 18.54 -1.57 13.48
N PHE A 341 17.82 -0.57 13.98
CA PHE A 341 17.00 -0.72 15.20
C PHE A 341 15.97 -1.84 15.06
N ILE A 342 15.18 -1.85 13.98
CA ILE A 342 14.15 -2.87 13.70
C ILE A 342 14.78 -4.28 13.69
N ASN A 343 15.89 -4.46 12.99
CA ASN A 343 16.56 -5.75 12.85
C ASN A 343 17.19 -6.22 14.19
N GLU A 344 17.80 -5.32 14.94
CA GLU A 344 18.45 -5.65 16.22
C GLU A 344 17.46 -6.13 17.27
N TYR A 345 16.28 -5.50 17.33
CA TYR A 345 15.23 -5.84 18.29
C TYR A 345 14.21 -6.84 17.74
N GLY A 346 14.38 -7.31 16.51
CA GLY A 346 13.54 -8.33 15.88
C GLY A 346 12.09 -7.87 15.71
N LEU A 347 11.90 -6.58 15.42
CA LEU A 347 10.59 -5.96 15.19
C LEU A 347 10.14 -6.23 13.75
N ASP A 348 8.83 -6.19 13.54
CA ASP A 348 8.28 -6.28 12.18
C ASP A 348 8.37 -4.91 11.51
N TRP A 349 9.12 -4.82 10.41
CA TRP A 349 9.35 -3.58 9.68
C TRP A 349 8.07 -3.04 9.03
N GLU A 350 7.08 -3.90 8.75
CA GLU A 350 5.79 -3.53 8.17
C GLU A 350 4.99 -2.60 9.10
N ASP A 351 5.16 -2.75 10.43
CA ASP A 351 4.50 -1.92 11.43
C ASP A 351 4.93 -0.44 11.38
N PHE A 352 6.09 -0.17 10.76
CA PHE A 352 6.70 1.16 10.71
C PHE A 352 6.52 1.87 9.38
N ILE A 353 5.88 1.26 8.38
CA ILE A 353 5.57 1.92 7.12
C ILE A 353 4.42 2.92 7.30
N ASP A 354 4.55 4.10 6.73
CA ASP A 354 3.40 4.96 6.48
C ASP A 354 2.67 4.46 5.23
N LYS A 355 1.48 3.86 5.42
CA LYS A 355 0.71 3.23 4.35
C LYS A 355 0.34 4.22 3.26
N ASP A 356 -0.07 5.44 3.63
CA ASP A 356 -0.52 6.45 2.68
C ASP A 356 0.66 6.98 1.85
N GLU A 357 1.77 7.31 2.50
CA GLU A 357 2.99 7.76 1.81
C GLU A 357 3.56 6.65 0.90
N PHE A 358 3.52 5.40 1.36
CA PHE A 358 3.94 4.26 0.56
C PHE A 358 3.07 4.06 -0.68
N ILE A 359 1.74 4.17 -0.55
CA ILE A 359 0.80 4.07 -1.69
C ILE A 359 1.11 5.16 -2.72
N ASP A 360 1.26 6.40 -2.27
CA ASP A 360 1.59 7.53 -3.15
C ASP A 360 2.93 7.30 -3.87
N ALA A 361 3.94 6.80 -3.16
CA ALA A 361 5.23 6.48 -3.75
C ALA A 361 5.17 5.34 -4.78
N VAL A 362 4.33 4.32 -4.57
CA VAL A 362 4.07 3.26 -5.56
C VAL A 362 3.43 3.83 -6.81
N ILE A 363 2.41 4.69 -6.66
CA ILE A 363 1.72 5.34 -7.78
C ILE A 363 2.67 6.23 -8.57
N ASP A 364 3.51 7.00 -7.88
CA ASP A 364 4.51 7.87 -8.52
C ASP A 364 5.58 7.07 -9.28
N ALA A 365 6.00 5.92 -8.74
CA ALA A 365 7.01 5.07 -9.36
C ALA A 365 6.49 4.32 -10.59
N ASP A 366 5.27 3.77 -10.52
CA ASP A 366 4.68 2.93 -11.55
C ASP A 366 3.85 3.76 -12.56
N GLY A 367 3.27 4.87 -12.12
CA GLY A 367 2.31 5.67 -12.89
C GLY A 367 0.94 5.01 -13.01
N TYR A 368 -0.05 5.78 -13.45
CA TYR A 368 -1.45 5.33 -13.52
C TYR A 368 -1.64 4.08 -14.39
N GLY A 369 -0.97 4.04 -15.54
CA GLY A 369 -1.06 2.93 -16.47
C GLY A 369 -0.64 1.61 -15.84
N HIS A 370 0.57 1.53 -15.28
CA HIS A 370 1.06 0.29 -14.67
C HIS A 370 0.28 -0.10 -13.40
N THR A 371 -0.22 0.88 -12.66
CA THR A 371 -1.00 0.62 -11.45
C THR A 371 -2.37 0.01 -11.77
N LEU A 372 -3.07 0.52 -12.78
CA LEU A 372 -4.46 0.16 -13.08
C LEU A 372 -4.62 -0.79 -14.28
N ASN A 373 -3.83 -0.60 -15.35
CA ASN A 373 -3.95 -1.34 -16.58
C ASN A 373 -3.18 -2.67 -16.50
N GLY A 374 -3.91 -3.77 -16.36
CA GLY A 374 -3.33 -5.12 -16.32
C GLY A 374 -2.92 -5.66 -17.69
N TYR A 375 -3.25 -4.98 -18.79
CA TYR A 375 -3.01 -5.46 -20.16
C TYR A 375 -1.62 -5.09 -20.68
N ASP A 376 -1.34 -3.79 -20.83
CA ASP A 376 -0.08 -3.30 -21.39
C ASP A 376 0.61 -2.20 -20.54
N GLY A 377 0.00 -1.80 -19.44
CA GLY A 377 0.53 -0.78 -18.53
C GLY A 377 0.44 0.65 -19.06
N SER A 378 -0.31 0.89 -20.15
CA SER A 378 -0.49 2.23 -20.73
C SER A 378 -1.73 2.94 -20.18
N ALA A 379 -1.65 4.26 -20.05
CA ALA A 379 -2.77 5.15 -19.81
C ALA A 379 -2.46 6.46 -20.55
N ASP A 380 -3.42 6.92 -21.33
CA ASP A 380 -3.27 8.13 -22.15
C ASP A 380 -4.24 9.20 -21.70
N GLU A 381 -3.78 10.45 -21.71
CA GLU A 381 -4.56 11.62 -21.35
C GLU A 381 -5.20 12.24 -22.59
N ILE A 382 -6.53 12.36 -22.61
CA ILE A 382 -7.32 12.91 -23.71
C ILE A 382 -8.10 14.12 -23.22
N GLN A 383 -8.06 15.22 -23.97
CA GLN A 383 -8.79 16.44 -23.63
C GLN A 383 -10.11 16.55 -24.39
N VAL A 384 -11.23 16.57 -23.66
CA VAL A 384 -12.58 16.80 -24.22
C VAL A 384 -13.21 18.04 -23.58
N GLN A 385 -13.59 19.03 -24.39
CA GLN A 385 -14.19 20.29 -23.93
C GLN A 385 -13.40 21.04 -22.83
N GLY A 386 -12.08 20.87 -22.79
CA GLY A 386 -11.22 21.50 -21.79
C GLY A 386 -11.01 20.72 -20.50
N THR A 387 -11.68 19.59 -20.32
CA THR A 387 -11.43 18.63 -19.25
C THR A 387 -10.51 17.52 -19.76
N PHE A 388 -9.56 17.10 -18.94
CA PHE A 388 -8.66 15.99 -19.24
C PHE A 388 -9.23 14.71 -18.66
N TYR A 389 -9.19 13.64 -19.45
CA TYR A 389 -9.59 12.29 -19.08
C TYR A 389 -8.47 11.32 -19.37
N TRP A 390 -8.25 10.40 -18.45
CA TRP A 390 -7.35 9.27 -18.63
C TRP A 390 -8.11 8.10 -19.21
N VAL A 391 -7.58 7.52 -20.28
CA VAL A 391 -8.14 6.37 -20.98
C VAL A 391 -7.17 5.22 -20.89
N MET A 392 -7.65 4.03 -20.52
CA MET A 392 -6.85 2.83 -20.46
C MET A 392 -7.65 1.58 -20.80
N ARG A 393 -6.98 0.58 -21.37
CA ARG A 393 -7.54 -0.74 -21.60
C ARG A 393 -7.38 -1.59 -20.34
N ILE A 394 -8.45 -2.29 -19.90
CA ILE A 394 -8.47 -3.03 -18.63
C ILE A 394 -8.59 -4.56 -18.76
N ASP A 395 -8.56 -5.11 -19.98
CA ASP A 395 -8.69 -6.56 -20.26
C ASP A 395 -7.59 -7.11 -21.18
#